data_6b40cc5f9a2e199545b044498b4dc6bb
#
_entry.id   6b40cc5f9a2e199545b044498b4dc6bb
#
_cell.length_a   1.000
_cell.length_b   1.000
_cell.length_c   1.000
_cell.angle_alpha   90.00
_cell.angle_beta   90.00
_cell.angle_gamma   90.00
#
_symmetry.space_group_name_H-M   'P 1'
#
loop_
_entity.id
_entity.type
_entity.pdbx_description
1 polymer ?
#
loop_
_entity_poly.entity_id
_entity_poly.type
_entity_poly.pdbx_seq_one_letter_code
_entity_poly.pdbx_strand_id
1 'polypeptide(L)'
;MQPPVEVETYTEDYDATDDGNICPQFDISAGEPMGDEDCLNLNVYTPKIDKKKRAVMVYIHGGAFIMGGGASYFFGPNYLLEQVSTKLLYK
;
A
#
# COMPACT_ATOMS: atom_id res chain seq x y z
N MET A 1 11.26 14.27 -14.27
CA MET A 1 11.06 13.11 -13.39
C MET A 1 12.41 12.50 -13.11
N GLN A 2 12.72 12.27 -11.84
CA GLN A 2 13.91 11.52 -11.43
C GLN A 2 13.49 10.08 -11.08
N PRO A 3 14.34 9.06 -11.33
CA PRO A 3 14.04 7.70 -10.89
C PRO A 3 14.02 7.63 -9.35
N PRO A 4 13.25 6.70 -8.76
CA PRO A 4 13.27 6.49 -7.33
C PRO A 4 14.67 6.05 -6.86
N VAL A 5 15.03 6.46 -5.66
CA VAL A 5 16.27 6.03 -4.99
C VAL A 5 15.95 4.81 -4.14
N GLU A 6 16.82 3.80 -4.17
CA GLU A 6 16.67 2.61 -3.32
C GLU A 6 16.76 3.00 -1.85
N VAL A 7 15.90 2.37 -1.05
CA VAL A 7 15.90 2.54 0.41
C VAL A 7 17.14 1.85 0.98
N GLU A 8 17.80 2.49 1.93
CA GLU A 8 18.91 1.87 2.67
C GLU A 8 18.40 0.65 3.46
N THR A 9 19.28 -0.33 3.65
CA THR A 9 18.96 -1.52 4.43
C THR A 9 18.63 -1.13 5.87
N TYR A 10 17.47 -1.53 6.34
CA TYR A 10 17.09 -1.32 7.74
C TYR A 10 18.03 -2.11 8.67
N THR A 11 18.54 -1.44 9.69
CA THR A 11 19.39 -2.06 10.73
C THR A 11 18.60 -2.51 11.94
N GLU A 12 17.36 -2.04 12.06
CA GLU A 12 16.40 -2.35 13.12
C GLU A 12 15.04 -2.70 12.52
N ASP A 13 14.14 -3.24 13.34
CA ASP A 13 12.76 -3.50 12.94
C ASP A 13 12.07 -2.18 12.60
N TYR A 14 11.42 -2.15 11.44
CA TYR A 14 10.64 -1.01 10.99
C TYR A 14 9.18 -1.18 11.41
N ASP A 15 8.64 -0.22 12.16
CA ASP A 15 7.22 -0.22 12.51
C ASP A 15 6.37 0.14 11.28
N ALA A 16 5.64 -0.85 10.78
CA ALA A 16 4.75 -0.74 9.62
C ALA A 16 3.30 -1.09 10.00
N THR A 17 2.87 -0.74 11.21
CA THR A 17 1.51 -1.03 11.72
C THR A 17 0.47 -0.05 11.19
N ASP A 18 0.88 1.12 10.74
CA ASP A 18 0.02 2.13 10.13
C ASP A 18 0.20 2.19 8.60
N ASP A 19 -0.85 2.65 7.91
CA ASP A 19 -0.76 2.91 6.46
C ASP A 19 0.30 3.98 6.17
N GLY A 20 1.09 3.77 5.14
CA GLY A 20 2.02 4.78 4.62
C GLY A 20 1.30 5.94 3.93
N ASN A 21 2.06 7.00 3.64
CA ASN A 21 1.53 8.17 2.94
C ASN A 21 1.00 7.82 1.54
N ILE A 22 -0.03 8.52 1.11
CA ILE A 22 -0.44 8.58 -0.29
C ILE A 22 0.35 9.66 -1.02
N CYS A 23 0.54 9.49 -2.32
CA CYS A 23 1.27 10.46 -3.13
C CYS A 23 0.50 11.78 -3.29
N PRO A 24 1.21 12.91 -3.54
CA PRO A 24 0.58 14.21 -3.73
C PRO A 24 -0.49 14.17 -4.81
N GLN A 25 -1.68 14.59 -4.45
CA GLN A 25 -2.84 14.62 -5.32
C GLN A 25 -3.86 15.66 -4.84
N PHE A 26 -4.88 15.90 -5.64
CA PHE A 26 -5.96 16.80 -5.28
C PHE A 26 -7.17 16.01 -4.77
N ASP A 27 -7.60 16.29 -3.55
CA ASP A 27 -8.84 15.72 -3.01
C ASP A 27 -10.04 16.50 -3.57
N ILE A 28 -10.75 15.87 -4.51
CA ILE A 28 -11.92 16.49 -5.17
C ILE A 28 -13.04 16.72 -4.15
N SER A 29 -13.16 15.90 -3.12
CA SER A 29 -14.22 16.00 -2.12
C SER A 29 -13.96 17.11 -1.11
N ALA A 30 -12.71 17.29 -0.70
CA ALA A 30 -12.28 18.35 0.20
C ALA A 30 -11.95 19.66 -0.53
N GLY A 31 -11.66 19.59 -1.82
CA GLY A 31 -11.28 20.76 -2.62
C GLY A 31 -9.87 21.28 -2.35
N GLU A 32 -8.97 20.43 -1.84
CA GLU A 32 -7.62 20.83 -1.45
C GLU A 32 -6.55 19.79 -1.83
N PRO A 33 -5.28 20.19 -1.92
CA PRO A 33 -4.17 19.26 -2.09
C PRO A 33 -4.01 18.35 -0.87
N MET A 34 -3.63 17.09 -1.10
CA MET A 34 -3.32 16.13 -0.08
C MET A 34 -2.16 15.22 -0.49
N GLY A 35 -1.64 14.46 0.46
CA GLY A 35 -0.55 13.48 0.24
C GLY A 35 0.84 14.03 0.55
N ASP A 36 1.83 13.18 0.38
CA ASP A 36 3.22 13.45 0.71
C ASP A 36 4.14 12.87 -0.37
N GLU A 37 5.29 13.50 -0.62
CA GLU A 37 6.29 13.00 -1.57
C GLU A 37 6.92 11.68 -1.13
N ASP A 38 6.99 11.40 0.18
CA ASP A 38 7.40 10.10 0.73
C ASP A 38 6.24 9.10 0.69
N CYS A 39 5.89 8.66 -0.50
CA CYS A 39 4.72 7.84 -0.79
C CYS A 39 5.01 6.54 -1.53
N LEU A 40 6.28 6.21 -1.77
CA LEU A 40 6.66 4.97 -2.45
C LEU A 40 6.68 3.79 -1.48
N ASN A 41 5.53 3.41 -1.01
CA ASN A 41 5.33 2.33 -0.06
C ASN A 41 4.36 1.27 -0.61
N LEU A 42 4.28 0.14 0.08
CA LEU A 42 3.30 -0.91 -0.18
C LEU A 42 2.80 -1.50 1.15
N ASN A 43 1.58 -2.01 1.14
CA ASN A 43 1.01 -2.73 2.27
C ASN A 43 1.04 -4.23 2.00
N VAL A 44 1.32 -5.02 3.04
CA VAL A 44 1.34 -6.48 2.97
C VAL A 44 0.33 -7.03 3.95
N TYR A 45 -0.66 -7.72 3.45
CA TYR A 45 -1.68 -8.38 4.25
C TYR A 45 -1.53 -9.90 4.17
N THR A 46 -1.63 -10.59 5.30
CA THR A 46 -1.57 -12.04 5.35
C THR A 46 -2.57 -12.57 6.38
N PRO A 47 -3.31 -13.65 6.08
CA PRO A 47 -4.27 -14.22 7.02
C PRO A 47 -3.57 -14.83 8.25
N LYS A 48 -2.31 -15.21 8.11
CA LYS A 48 -1.53 -15.78 9.21
C LYS A 48 -0.04 -15.64 8.95
N ILE A 49 0.70 -15.29 10.01
CA ILE A 49 2.16 -15.30 10.02
C ILE A 49 2.64 -16.71 10.39
N ASP A 50 3.03 -17.49 9.39
CA ASP A 50 3.56 -18.85 9.52
C ASP A 50 4.55 -19.16 8.38
N LYS A 51 5.10 -20.38 8.37
CA LYS A 51 6.04 -20.85 7.33
C LYS A 51 5.34 -21.40 6.07
N LYS A 52 4.00 -21.37 6.01
CA LYS A 52 3.26 -21.90 4.88
C LYS A 52 3.45 -21.02 3.67
N LYS A 53 3.85 -21.62 2.54
CA LYS A 53 3.91 -20.92 1.25
C LYS A 53 2.50 -20.71 0.73
N ARG A 54 2.15 -19.46 0.42
CA ARG A 54 0.86 -19.05 -0.16
C ARG A 54 1.08 -18.36 -1.49
N ALA A 55 0.09 -18.46 -2.36
CA ALA A 55 0.06 -17.58 -3.53
C ALA A 55 0.07 -16.11 -3.10
N VAL A 56 0.66 -15.26 -3.91
CA VAL A 56 0.72 -13.81 -3.67
C VAL A 56 -0.13 -13.13 -4.73
N MET A 57 -1.09 -12.32 -4.30
CA MET A 57 -1.87 -11.44 -5.16
C MET A 57 -1.31 -10.02 -5.01
N VAL A 58 -0.96 -9.40 -6.12
CA VAL A 58 -0.54 -7.99 -6.17
C VAL A 58 -1.72 -7.18 -6.68
N TYR A 59 -2.15 -6.20 -5.89
CA TYR A 59 -3.17 -5.25 -6.29
C TYR A 59 -2.54 -3.87 -6.52
N ILE A 60 -2.85 -3.27 -7.65
CA ILE A 60 -2.42 -1.92 -8.00
C ILE A 60 -3.68 -1.07 -8.15
N HIS A 61 -3.76 0.01 -7.38
CA HIS A 61 -4.92 0.88 -7.39
C HIS A 61 -5.09 1.61 -8.73
N GLY A 62 -6.33 1.95 -9.05
CA GLY A 62 -6.67 2.82 -10.16
C GLY A 62 -6.44 4.30 -9.84
N GLY A 63 -6.82 5.19 -10.75
CA GLY A 63 -6.77 6.66 -10.55
C GLY A 63 -6.15 7.43 -11.71
N ALA A 64 -6.02 6.82 -12.87
CA ALA A 64 -5.55 7.46 -14.12
C ALA A 64 -4.18 8.17 -13.97
N PHE A 65 -3.32 7.69 -13.08
CA PHE A 65 -1.99 8.26 -12.74
C PHE A 65 -2.03 9.66 -12.10
N ILE A 66 -3.19 10.14 -11.69
CA ILE A 66 -3.36 11.49 -11.09
C ILE A 66 -3.97 11.45 -9.70
N MET A 67 -4.49 10.31 -9.25
CA MET A 67 -5.13 10.16 -7.95
C MET A 67 -5.13 8.69 -7.48
N GLY A 68 -5.54 8.47 -6.24
CA GLY A 68 -5.67 7.16 -5.61
C GLY A 68 -4.52 6.83 -4.66
N GLY A 69 -4.57 5.66 -4.08
CA GLY A 69 -3.57 5.18 -3.13
C GLY A 69 -3.85 3.75 -2.67
N GLY A 70 -2.85 3.13 -2.07
CA GLY A 70 -2.93 1.78 -1.51
C GLY A 70 -3.37 1.72 -0.05
N ALA A 71 -3.75 2.85 0.54
CA ALA A 71 -4.16 2.89 1.94
C ALA A 71 -5.44 2.08 2.18
N SER A 72 -5.52 1.44 3.35
CA SER A 72 -6.59 0.50 3.72
C SER A 72 -7.99 1.09 3.70
N TYR A 73 -8.10 2.41 3.94
CA TYR A 73 -9.38 3.13 3.90
C TYR A 73 -9.94 3.33 2.49
N PHE A 74 -9.14 3.18 1.43
CA PHE A 74 -9.65 3.18 0.06
C PHE A 74 -10.17 1.80 -0.35
N PHE A 75 -9.38 0.76 -0.09
CA PHE A 75 -9.68 -0.62 -0.49
C PHE A 75 -9.16 -1.59 0.58
N GLY A 76 -9.98 -1.89 1.57
CA GLY A 76 -9.62 -2.84 2.61
C GLY A 76 -9.47 -4.28 2.11
N PRO A 77 -8.53 -5.05 2.64
CA PRO A 77 -8.24 -6.42 2.20
C PRO A 77 -9.22 -7.48 2.74
N ASN A 78 -10.08 -7.12 3.67
CA ASN A 78 -10.83 -8.06 4.52
C ASN A 78 -11.59 -9.11 3.70
N TYR A 79 -12.39 -8.67 2.74
CA TYR A 79 -13.17 -9.57 1.90
C TYR A 79 -12.29 -10.56 1.11
N LEU A 80 -11.19 -10.07 0.54
CA LEU A 80 -10.30 -10.92 -0.25
C LEU A 80 -9.54 -11.91 0.62
N LEU A 81 -9.12 -11.52 1.81
CA LEU A 81 -8.41 -12.41 2.74
C LEU A 81 -9.33 -13.50 3.33
N GLU A 82 -10.61 -13.22 3.51
CA GLU A 82 -11.59 -14.20 3.97
C GLU A 82 -11.91 -15.25 2.89
N GLN A 83 -12.01 -14.83 1.63
CA GLN A 83 -12.36 -15.71 0.51
C GLN A 83 -11.19 -16.51 -0.02
N VAL A 84 -9.99 -15.98 0.05
CA VAL A 84 -8.79 -16.58 -0.55
C VAL A 84 -7.71 -16.69 0.51
N SER A 85 -7.30 -17.89 0.87
CA SER A 85 -6.14 -18.12 1.76
C SER A 85 -4.82 -17.68 1.09
N THR A 86 -4.76 -16.45 0.65
CA THR A 86 -3.74 -15.84 -0.21
C THR A 86 -3.09 -14.67 0.52
N LYS A 87 -1.82 -14.44 0.27
CA LYS A 87 -1.11 -13.26 0.72
C LYS A 87 -1.40 -12.12 -0.27
N LEU A 88 -1.86 -10.99 0.23
CA LEU A 88 -2.20 -9.84 -0.59
C LEU A 88 -1.15 -8.74 -0.42
N LEU A 89 -0.69 -8.19 -1.53
CA LEU A 89 0.18 -7.02 -1.57
C LEU A 89 -0.58 -5.87 -2.23
N TYR A 90 -0.65 -4.74 -1.54
CA TYR A 90 -1.18 -3.47 -2.08
C TYR A 90 -0.05 -2.50 -2.37
N LYS A 91 -0.13 -1.84 -3.49
CA LYS A 91 0.73 -0.73 -3.87
C LYS A 91 -0.10 0.49 -4.23
#